data_d56731fcd259cc1572246d6ae68e0fe0
#
_entry.id   d56731fcd259cc1572246d6ae68e0fe0
#
_cell.length_a   1.000
_cell.length_b   1.000
_cell.length_c   1.000
_cell.angle_alpha   90.00
_cell.angle_beta   90.00
_cell.angle_gamma   90.00
#
_symmetry.space_group_name_H-M   'P 1'
#
loop_
_entity.id
_entity.type
_entity.pdbx_description
1 polymer ?
#
loop_
_entity_poly.entity_id
_entity_poly.type
_entity_poly.pdbx_seq_one_letter_code
_entity_poly.pdbx_strand_id
1 'polypeptide(L)'
;MKEVKQKLPKWFDGELYEEGDTVQNPYSGEEIELTAEELSMYDFCMGATFVYEMGGLSTDGKILKDLQRGLDWFRKNNPKAYMVLLD
;
A
#
# COMPACT_ATOMS: atom_id res chain seq x y z
N MET A 1 -10.17 -9.97 -23.02
CA MET A 1 -10.16 -9.71 -21.90
C MET A 1 -9.98 -8.30 -21.57
N LYS A 2 -10.42 -7.87 -20.58
CA LYS A 2 -10.29 -6.63 -20.30
C LYS A 2 -9.46 -6.41 -19.19
N GLU A 3 -8.56 -5.59 -19.20
CA GLU A 3 -7.78 -5.38 -18.16
C GLU A 3 -8.18 -4.18 -17.48
N VAL A 4 -8.24 -4.16 -16.19
CA VAL A 4 -8.56 -3.06 -15.42
C VAL A 4 -7.29 -2.34 -15.14
N LYS A 5 -7.12 -1.14 -15.61
CA LYS A 5 -5.96 -0.44 -15.38
C LYS A 5 -6.08 0.27 -14.13
N GLN A 6 -5.20 0.04 -13.21
CA GLN A 6 -5.15 0.73 -11.95
C GLN A 6 -4.28 1.95 -12.10
N LYS A 7 -4.63 3.03 -11.45
CA LYS A 7 -3.83 4.21 -11.53
C LYS A 7 -3.53 4.69 -10.15
N LEU A 8 -2.29 4.97 -9.89
CA LEU A 8 -1.91 5.52 -8.62
C LEU A 8 -2.36 6.98 -8.55
N PRO A 9 -2.77 7.42 -7.39
CA PRO A 9 -3.28 8.79 -7.27
C PRO A 9 -2.19 9.81 -7.50
N LYS A 10 -2.58 11.01 -7.85
CA LYS A 10 -1.61 12.04 -8.11
C LYS A 10 -0.82 12.41 -6.89
N TRP A 11 -1.38 12.26 -5.72
CA TRP A 11 -0.66 12.59 -4.50
C TRP A 11 0.39 11.55 -4.12
N PHE A 12 0.37 10.40 -4.80
CA PHE A 12 1.30 9.32 -4.45
C PHE A 12 2.74 9.76 -4.69
N ASP A 13 3.56 9.58 -3.68
CA ASP A 13 4.93 10.00 -3.76
C ASP A 13 5.86 8.90 -3.33
N GLY A 14 5.50 7.69 -3.47
CA GLY A 14 6.34 6.57 -3.08
C GLY A 14 7.13 6.04 -4.26
N GLU A 15 7.80 4.93 -4.04
CA GLU A 15 8.59 4.35 -5.07
C GLU A 15 7.69 3.64 -6.07
N LEU A 16 7.98 3.76 -7.34
CA LEU A 16 7.19 3.12 -8.36
C LEU A 16 7.86 1.84 -8.81
N TYR A 17 7.15 0.74 -8.74
CA TYR A 17 7.70 -0.53 -9.16
C TYR A 17 7.24 -0.80 -10.58
N GLU A 18 8.05 -1.47 -11.33
CA GLU A 18 7.71 -1.78 -12.70
C GLU A 18 6.97 -3.08 -12.84
N GLU A 19 7.10 -3.98 -11.90
CA GLU A 19 6.45 -5.25 -11.95
C GLU A 19 5.85 -5.60 -10.64
N GLY A 20 4.83 -6.41 -10.65
CA GLY A 20 4.24 -6.88 -9.41
C GLY A 20 5.08 -7.98 -8.80
N ASP A 21 4.66 -8.45 -7.67
CA ASP A 21 5.38 -9.49 -6.97
C ASP A 21 4.46 -10.12 -5.93
N THR A 22 4.87 -11.24 -5.41
CA THR A 22 4.12 -11.90 -4.35
C THR A 22 4.61 -11.36 -3.01
N VAL A 23 3.67 -11.02 -2.16
CA VAL A 23 3.99 -10.48 -0.86
C VAL A 23 3.40 -11.37 0.21
N GLN A 24 4.11 -11.59 1.28
CA GLN A 24 3.66 -12.44 2.36
C GLN A 24 3.42 -11.65 3.62
N ASN A 25 2.33 -11.97 4.30
CA ASN A 25 2.05 -11.37 5.58
C ASN A 25 2.96 -12.06 6.60
N PRO A 26 3.84 -11.36 7.25
CA PRO A 26 4.81 -12.01 8.16
C PRO A 26 4.16 -12.62 9.38
N TYR A 27 2.96 -12.23 9.72
CA TYR A 27 2.32 -12.77 10.90
C TYR A 27 1.47 -14.00 10.59
N SER A 28 0.77 -14.00 9.48
CA SER A 28 -0.09 -15.13 9.16
C SER A 28 0.55 -16.12 8.21
N GLY A 29 1.54 -15.68 7.48
CA GLY A 29 2.16 -16.55 6.49
C GLY A 29 1.43 -16.57 5.16
N GLU A 30 0.31 -15.88 5.06
CA GLU A 30 -0.43 -15.89 3.82
C GLU A 30 0.25 -15.03 2.76
N GLU A 31 0.17 -15.47 1.52
CA GLU A 31 0.79 -14.76 0.43
C GLU A 31 -0.25 -14.34 -0.58
N ILE A 32 0.04 -13.29 -1.30
CA ILE A 32 -0.86 -12.85 -2.34
C ILE A 32 -0.05 -12.06 -3.37
N GLU A 33 -0.44 -12.21 -4.63
CA GLU A 33 0.25 -11.50 -5.67
C GLU A 33 -0.30 -10.10 -5.84
N LEU A 34 0.56 -9.13 -6.03
CA LEU A 34 0.17 -7.75 -6.23
C LEU A 34 0.66 -7.27 -7.58
N THR A 35 -0.10 -6.40 -8.21
CA THR A 35 0.35 -5.77 -9.45
C THR A 35 1.42 -4.75 -9.08
N ALA A 36 2.04 -4.18 -10.09
CA ALA A 36 3.07 -3.17 -9.84
C ALA A 36 2.49 -1.98 -9.09
N GLU A 37 1.28 -1.54 -9.45
CA GLU A 37 0.67 -0.41 -8.76
C GLU A 37 0.34 -0.77 -7.32
N GLU A 38 -0.17 -1.96 -7.12
CA GLU A 38 -0.51 -2.40 -5.77
C GLU A 38 0.73 -2.54 -4.91
N LEU A 39 1.80 -3.05 -5.49
CA LEU A 39 3.04 -3.20 -4.77
C LEU A 39 3.61 -1.84 -4.38
N SER A 40 3.52 -0.88 -5.29
CA SER A 40 4.00 0.46 -5.02
C SER A 40 3.23 1.08 -3.85
N MET A 41 1.91 0.93 -3.87
CA MET A 41 1.10 1.51 -2.80
C MET A 41 1.31 0.76 -1.49
N TYR A 42 1.48 -0.57 -1.56
CA TYR A 42 1.71 -1.36 -0.37
C TYR A 42 3.02 -0.93 0.30
N ASP A 43 4.06 -0.76 -0.50
CA ASP A 43 5.35 -0.35 0.03
C ASP A 43 5.24 1.03 0.66
N PHE A 44 4.51 1.93 0.03
CA PHE A 44 4.31 3.27 0.57
C PHE A 44 3.59 3.20 1.91
N CYS A 45 2.55 2.39 1.99
CA CYS A 45 1.78 2.29 3.23
C CYS A 45 2.60 1.69 4.35
N MET A 46 3.41 0.69 4.03
CA MET A 46 4.24 0.08 5.06
C MET A 46 5.29 1.06 5.55
N GLY A 47 5.90 1.81 4.64
CA GLY A 47 6.87 2.80 5.03
C GLY A 47 6.27 3.92 5.86
N ALA A 48 5.08 4.37 5.49
CA ALA A 48 4.42 5.44 6.23
C ALA A 48 4.04 4.96 7.63
N THR A 49 3.59 3.72 7.73
CA THR A 49 3.23 3.16 9.03
C THR A 49 4.48 3.08 9.90
N PHE A 50 5.57 2.65 9.33
CA PHE A 50 6.80 2.50 10.08
C PHE A 50 7.26 3.85 10.60
N VAL A 51 7.22 4.89 9.77
CA VAL A 51 7.63 6.21 10.19
C VAL A 51 6.71 6.74 11.28
N TYR A 52 5.41 6.52 11.11
CA TYR A 52 4.44 7.00 12.09
C TYR A 52 4.67 6.32 13.43
N GLU A 53 4.90 5.03 13.41
CA GLU A 53 5.11 4.31 14.65
C GLU A 53 6.43 4.60 15.31
N MET A 54 7.42 4.96 14.54
CA MET A 54 8.69 5.23 15.08
C MET A 54 8.76 6.48 15.86
N GLY A 55 7.84 7.18 15.99
CA GLY A 55 8.02 8.23 16.77
C GLY A 55 7.61 9.46 16.35
N GLY A 56 7.06 9.40 15.44
CA GLY A 56 6.54 10.42 15.09
C GLY A 56 7.17 11.66 15.08
N LEU A 57 8.16 11.68 14.55
CA LEU A 57 8.74 12.80 14.45
C LEU A 57 7.90 13.82 14.02
N SER A 58 7.09 13.63 13.19
CA SER A 58 6.44 14.64 12.68
C SER A 58 5.09 14.62 13.01
N THR A 59 4.60 15.54 13.45
CA THR A 59 3.34 15.51 13.74
C THR A 59 2.50 16.18 12.77
N ASP A 60 2.93 16.44 11.62
CA ASP A 60 2.14 17.14 10.73
C ASP A 60 1.24 16.12 10.21
N GLY A 61 0.09 16.06 10.21
CA GLY A 61 -0.84 15.09 9.79
C GLY A 61 -0.75 14.65 8.36
N LYS A 62 0.19 15.14 7.62
CA LYS A 62 0.28 14.78 6.22
C LYS A 62 0.56 13.30 6.03
N ILE A 63 1.48 12.76 6.79
CA ILE A 63 1.83 11.37 6.60
C ILE A 63 0.68 10.48 7.00
N LEU A 64 -0.05 10.82 8.04
CA LEU A 64 -1.18 10.02 8.45
C LEU A 64 -2.30 10.13 7.43
N LYS A 65 -2.52 11.31 6.90
CA LYS A 65 -3.54 11.50 5.91
C LYS A 65 -3.21 10.72 4.64
N ASP A 66 -1.97 10.76 4.22
CA ASP A 66 -1.56 10.05 3.01
C ASP A 66 -1.66 8.54 3.27
N LEU A 67 -1.33 8.09 4.46
CA LEU A 67 -1.44 6.67 4.78
C LEU A 67 -2.90 6.24 4.69
N GLN A 68 -3.82 7.02 5.23
CA GLN A 68 -5.22 6.66 5.18
C GLN A 68 -5.73 6.63 3.76
N ARG A 69 -5.29 7.56 2.93
CA ARG A 69 -5.69 7.58 1.54
C ARG A 69 -5.13 6.36 0.82
N GLY A 70 -3.90 5.99 1.14
CA GLY A 70 -3.27 4.84 0.52
C GLY A 70 -3.97 3.55 0.89
N LEU A 71 -4.33 3.41 2.16
CA LEU A 71 -5.02 2.21 2.59
C LEU A 71 -6.40 2.13 1.92
N ASP A 72 -7.06 3.27 1.76
CA ASP A 72 -8.35 3.30 1.13
C ASP A 72 -8.23 2.92 -0.35
N TRP A 73 -7.22 3.43 -1.03
CA TRP A 73 -6.98 3.11 -2.42
C TRP A 73 -6.75 1.60 -2.56
N PHE A 74 -5.93 1.04 -1.66
CA PHE A 74 -5.58 -0.36 -1.73
C PHE A 74 -6.82 -1.22 -1.50
N ARG A 75 -7.62 -0.86 -0.53
CA ARG A 75 -8.81 -1.61 -0.23
C ARG A 75 -9.80 -1.59 -1.39
N LYS A 76 -9.90 -0.47 -2.09
CA LYS A 76 -10.79 -0.38 -3.20
C LYS A 76 -10.29 -1.12 -4.42
N ASN A 77 -8.99 -1.14 -4.62
CA ASN A 77 -8.43 -1.77 -5.79
C ASN A 77 -8.20 -3.27 -5.63
N ASN A 78 -7.95 -3.73 -4.44
CA ASN A 78 -7.73 -5.15 -4.22
C ASN A 78 -8.13 -5.50 -2.79
N PRO A 79 -9.41 -5.64 -2.53
CA PRO A 79 -9.88 -5.88 -1.17
C PRO A 79 -9.33 -7.18 -0.59
N LYS A 80 -9.13 -8.19 -1.41
CA LYS A 80 -8.61 -9.43 -0.90
C LYS A 80 -7.20 -9.25 -0.38
N ALA A 81 -6.36 -8.56 -1.13
CA ALA A 81 -4.99 -8.32 -0.69
C ALA A 81 -4.99 -7.43 0.55
N TYR A 82 -5.91 -6.49 0.62
CA TYR A 82 -5.99 -5.64 1.80
C TYR A 82 -6.25 -6.52 3.02
N MET A 83 -7.16 -7.47 2.90
CA MET A 83 -7.46 -8.34 4.03
C MET A 83 -6.31 -9.25 4.38
N VAL A 84 -5.58 -9.72 3.41
CA VAL A 84 -4.46 -10.60 3.68
C VAL A 84 -3.28 -9.86 4.29
N LEU A 85 -3.00 -8.68 3.80
CA LEU A 85 -1.79 -7.99 4.19
C LEU A 85 -1.96 -6.84 5.18
N LEU A 86 -3.06 -6.16 5.11
CA LEU A 86 -3.20 -4.92 5.86
C LEU A 86 -4.35 -4.88 6.86
N ASP A 87 -5.20 -5.84 6.83
CA ASP A 87 -6.35 -5.82 7.73
C ASP A 87 -6.01 -6.24 9.15
#